data_64cdb2c2409d39dba49a9e8549e749cc
#
_entry.id   64cdb2c2409d39dba49a9e8549e749cc
#
_cell.length_a   1.000
_cell.length_b   1.000
_cell.length_c   1.000
_cell.angle_alpha   90.00
_cell.angle_beta   90.00
_cell.angle_gamma   90.00
#
_symmetry.space_group_name_H-M   'P 1'
#
loop_
_entity.id
_entity.type
_entity.pdbx_description
1 polymer ?
#
loop_
_entity_poly.entity_id
_entity_poly.type
_entity_poly.pdbx_seq_one_letter_code
_entity_poly.pdbx_strand_id
1 'polypeptide(L)'
;MTALQIVPRAELKSVLEKERLAGKKIVFTNGVFDLLHVGHIRYLRDARVHGDLLVVALNSDISVERLKGPKRPLLPFAERAKIIAALEPVDYVTSFDEDTPAEIIRELQPDVLVKGGDYTLDEIVGRDTVEAAGGVVLSIPLVEGFSSTDVINRIVAASGGGTPSK
;
A
#
# COMPACT_ATOMS: atom_id res chain seq x y z
N MET A 1 -17.07 11.16 12.04
CA MET A 1 -16.00 10.16 11.88
C MET A 1 -16.31 9.35 10.63
N THR A 2 -15.50 9.45 9.61
CA THR A 2 -15.63 8.61 8.42
C THR A 2 -15.37 7.17 8.83
N ALA A 3 -16.26 6.25 8.49
CA ALA A 3 -16.07 4.83 8.80
C ALA A 3 -14.80 4.35 8.08
N LEU A 4 -13.97 3.57 8.78
CA LEU A 4 -12.78 2.95 8.20
C LEU A 4 -13.20 2.11 6.99
N GLN A 5 -12.76 2.49 5.79
CA GLN A 5 -13.19 1.83 4.58
C GLN A 5 -12.20 0.72 4.16
N ILE A 6 -12.21 -0.37 4.94
CA ILE A 6 -11.56 -1.62 4.54
C ILE A 6 -12.58 -2.37 3.69
N VAL A 7 -12.33 -2.45 2.38
CA VAL A 7 -13.29 -3.01 1.41
C VAL A 7 -12.71 -4.29 0.80
N PRO A 8 -13.45 -5.41 0.84
CA PRO A 8 -13.04 -6.63 0.15
C PRO A 8 -12.80 -6.35 -1.34
N ARG A 9 -11.75 -6.95 -1.91
CA ARG A 9 -11.37 -6.75 -3.32
C ARG A 9 -12.54 -6.95 -4.28
N ALA A 10 -13.35 -7.98 -4.06
CA ALA A 10 -14.51 -8.29 -4.90
C ALA A 10 -15.56 -7.16 -4.95
N GLU A 11 -15.65 -6.35 -3.89
CA GLU A 11 -16.61 -5.25 -3.79
C GLU A 11 -16.01 -3.91 -4.22
N LEU A 12 -14.68 -3.75 -4.10
CA LEU A 12 -14.01 -2.48 -4.30
C LEU A 12 -14.18 -1.94 -5.72
N LYS A 13 -14.20 -2.80 -6.74
CA LYS A 13 -14.42 -2.37 -8.13
C LYS A 13 -15.72 -1.58 -8.27
N SER A 14 -16.83 -2.11 -7.74
CA SER A 14 -18.14 -1.45 -7.83
C SER A 14 -18.21 -0.16 -7.00
N VAL A 15 -17.47 -0.10 -5.89
CA VAL A 15 -17.32 1.13 -5.09
C VAL A 15 -16.61 2.19 -5.89
N LEU A 16 -15.46 1.87 -6.51
CA LEU A 16 -14.68 2.81 -7.29
C LEU A 16 -15.38 3.24 -8.58
N GLU A 17 -16.20 2.39 -9.19
CA GLU A 17 -17.04 2.78 -10.35
C GLU A 17 -18.03 3.89 -9.97
N LYS A 18 -18.65 3.81 -8.79
CA LYS A 18 -19.53 4.89 -8.29
C LYS A 18 -18.78 6.20 -8.06
N GLU A 19 -17.57 6.10 -7.49
CA GLU A 19 -16.71 7.26 -7.27
C GLU A 19 -16.28 7.93 -8.59
N ARG A 20 -15.96 7.13 -9.62
CA ARG A 20 -15.68 7.65 -10.97
C ARG A 20 -16.89 8.34 -11.61
N LEU A 21 -18.08 7.77 -11.44
CA LEU A 21 -19.32 8.42 -11.93
C LEU A 21 -19.56 9.76 -11.23
N ALA A 22 -19.07 9.94 -10.01
CA ALA A 22 -19.07 11.22 -9.31
C ALA A 22 -17.91 12.16 -9.72
N GLY A 23 -17.12 11.78 -10.74
CA GLY A 23 -16.02 12.58 -11.29
C GLY A 23 -14.72 12.51 -10.50
N LYS A 24 -14.58 11.58 -9.57
CA LYS A 24 -13.40 11.46 -8.73
C LYS A 24 -12.27 10.70 -9.42
N LYS A 25 -11.06 11.23 -9.29
CA LYS A 25 -9.81 10.65 -9.77
C LYS A 25 -9.21 9.72 -8.72
N ILE A 26 -8.95 8.47 -9.09
CA ILE A 26 -8.51 7.41 -8.19
C ILE A 26 -7.00 7.24 -8.27
N VAL A 27 -6.32 7.40 -7.14
CA VAL A 27 -4.92 7.06 -6.95
C VAL A 27 -4.82 5.68 -6.30
N PHE A 28 -3.92 4.86 -6.79
CA PHE A 28 -3.66 3.51 -6.27
C PHE A 28 -2.20 3.36 -5.89
N THR A 29 -1.98 2.74 -4.75
CA THR A 29 -0.67 2.23 -4.35
C THR A 29 -0.80 0.86 -3.68
N ASN A 30 0.31 0.13 -3.59
CA ASN A 30 0.35 -1.16 -2.92
C ASN A 30 1.63 -1.33 -2.10
N GLY A 31 1.56 -2.21 -1.13
CA GLY A 31 2.72 -2.58 -0.31
C GLY A 31 2.39 -3.52 0.82
N VAL A 32 3.42 -3.94 1.55
CA VAL A 32 3.26 -4.79 2.74
C VAL A 32 2.80 -3.98 3.94
N PHE A 33 3.37 -2.82 4.17
CA PHE A 33 3.09 -1.91 5.29
C PHE A 33 3.06 -2.65 6.64
N ASP A 34 4.11 -3.41 6.93
CA ASP A 34 4.17 -4.25 8.12
C ASP A 34 4.40 -3.41 9.40
N LEU A 35 5.52 -2.70 9.49
CA LEU A 35 5.77 -1.71 10.53
C LEU A 35 5.75 -0.32 9.92
N LEU A 36 4.82 0.50 10.38
CA LEU A 36 4.71 1.87 9.92
C LEU A 36 5.78 2.76 10.55
N HIS A 37 6.29 3.66 9.74
CA HIS A 37 7.18 4.74 10.13
C HIS A 37 6.81 6.03 9.38
N VAL A 38 7.41 7.13 9.77
CA VAL A 38 7.09 8.46 9.20
C VAL A 38 7.27 8.52 7.68
N GLY A 39 8.17 7.73 7.12
CA GLY A 39 8.37 7.61 5.67
C GLY A 39 7.11 7.13 4.94
N HIS A 40 6.39 6.15 5.49
CA HIS A 40 5.11 5.69 4.93
C HIS A 40 4.04 6.79 4.98
N ILE A 41 3.96 7.54 6.08
CA ILE A 41 2.96 8.61 6.23
C ILE A 41 3.20 9.73 5.19
N ARG A 42 4.46 10.14 5.00
CA ARG A 42 4.83 11.13 3.98
C ARG A 42 4.50 10.63 2.59
N TYR A 43 4.93 9.40 2.28
CA TYR A 43 4.66 8.77 1.00
C TYR A 43 3.16 8.72 0.67
N LEU A 44 2.31 8.29 1.60
CA LEU A 44 0.87 8.22 1.38
C LEU A 44 0.23 9.60 1.20
N ARG A 45 0.73 10.63 1.89
CA ARG A 45 0.30 12.02 1.66
C ARG A 45 0.71 12.51 0.28
N ASP A 46 1.95 12.26 -0.12
CA ASP A 46 2.45 12.63 -1.44
C ASP A 46 1.72 11.88 -2.56
N ALA A 47 1.33 10.63 -2.34
CA ALA A 47 0.49 9.88 -3.27
C ALA A 47 -0.91 10.50 -3.40
N ARG A 48 -1.55 10.84 -2.28
CA ARG A 48 -2.94 11.34 -2.23
C ARG A 48 -3.17 12.63 -3.03
N VAL A 49 -2.17 13.51 -3.13
CA VAL A 49 -2.31 14.80 -3.84
C VAL A 49 -2.46 14.67 -5.36
N HIS A 50 -2.23 13.47 -5.91
CA HIS A 50 -2.36 13.22 -7.35
C HIS A 50 -3.78 12.87 -7.82
N GLY A 51 -4.76 12.79 -6.88
CA GLY A 51 -6.17 12.56 -7.20
C GLY A 51 -7.09 12.86 -6.02
N ASP A 52 -8.34 12.43 -6.14
CA ASP A 52 -9.41 12.72 -5.17
C ASP A 52 -9.58 11.61 -4.12
N LEU A 53 -9.12 10.40 -4.43
CA LEU A 53 -9.21 9.23 -3.56
C LEU A 53 -7.91 8.43 -3.61
N LEU A 54 -7.43 7.96 -2.44
CA LEU A 54 -6.30 7.05 -2.35
C LEU A 54 -6.76 5.66 -1.93
N VAL A 55 -6.49 4.69 -2.79
CA VAL A 55 -6.65 3.26 -2.54
C VAL A 55 -5.30 2.65 -2.18
N VAL A 56 -5.21 1.98 -1.06
CA VAL A 56 -4.02 1.23 -0.63
C VAL A 56 -4.32 -0.25 -0.65
N ALA A 57 -3.66 -1.01 -1.51
CA ALA A 57 -3.74 -2.46 -1.56
C ALA A 57 -2.59 -3.10 -0.77
N LEU A 58 -2.93 -3.90 0.24
CA LEU A 58 -1.96 -4.61 1.07
C LEU A 58 -1.76 -6.03 0.57
N ASN A 59 -0.50 -6.49 0.52
CA ASN A 59 -0.23 -7.91 0.39
C ASN A 59 -0.87 -8.64 1.57
N SER A 60 -1.61 -9.73 1.29
CA SER A 60 -2.11 -10.63 2.33
C SER A 60 -0.97 -11.27 3.12
N ASP A 61 -1.27 -11.88 4.27
CA ASP A 61 -0.24 -12.51 5.10
C ASP A 61 0.49 -13.63 4.35
N ILE A 62 -0.24 -14.41 3.56
CA ILE A 62 0.33 -15.48 2.71
C ILE A 62 1.24 -14.90 1.64
N SER A 63 0.84 -13.82 0.98
CA SER A 63 1.67 -13.14 -0.01
C SER A 63 2.96 -12.58 0.62
N VAL A 64 2.86 -11.98 1.80
CA VAL A 64 4.04 -11.47 2.53
C VAL A 64 4.99 -12.60 2.92
N GLU A 65 4.47 -13.71 3.41
CA GLU A 65 5.28 -14.88 3.78
C GLU A 65 6.06 -15.42 2.58
N ARG A 66 5.41 -15.55 1.42
CA ARG A 66 6.11 -15.96 0.18
C ARG A 66 7.20 -14.99 -0.25
N LEU A 67 6.97 -13.69 -0.10
CA LEU A 67 7.91 -12.65 -0.55
C LEU A 67 9.05 -12.40 0.42
N LYS A 68 8.81 -12.51 1.74
CA LYS A 68 9.75 -12.09 2.79
C LYS A 68 10.16 -13.19 3.75
N GLY A 69 9.62 -14.39 3.58
CA GLY A 69 9.91 -15.56 4.42
C GLY A 69 8.94 -15.74 5.61
N PRO A 70 9.01 -16.90 6.29
CA PRO A 70 8.00 -17.37 7.25
C PRO A 70 7.91 -16.58 8.56
N LYS A 71 8.84 -15.65 8.80
CA LYS A 71 8.83 -14.76 9.97
C LYS A 71 8.14 -13.41 9.69
N ARG A 72 7.51 -13.26 8.54
CA ARG A 72 6.83 -12.04 8.13
C ARG A 72 5.44 -12.37 7.58
N PRO A 73 4.42 -11.50 7.73
CA PRO A 73 4.52 -10.18 8.38
C PRO A 73 4.62 -10.28 9.91
N LEU A 74 5.07 -9.21 10.57
CA LEU A 74 5.04 -9.10 12.04
C LEU A 74 3.63 -8.80 12.55
N LEU A 75 2.91 -7.97 11.81
CA LEU A 75 1.50 -7.65 12.09
C LEU A 75 0.60 -8.35 11.07
N PRO A 76 -0.44 -9.08 11.53
CA PRO A 76 -1.40 -9.71 10.63
C PRO A 76 -2.16 -8.66 9.79
N PHE A 77 -2.66 -9.07 8.63
CA PHE A 77 -3.39 -8.21 7.71
C PHE A 77 -4.47 -7.37 8.39
N ALA A 78 -5.26 -7.99 9.28
CA ALA A 78 -6.36 -7.30 9.96
C ALA A 78 -5.90 -6.08 10.80
N GLU A 79 -4.69 -6.12 11.36
CA GLU A 79 -4.10 -5.01 12.09
C GLU A 79 -3.50 -3.99 11.14
N ARG A 80 -2.70 -4.44 10.17
CA ARG A 80 -2.09 -3.57 9.14
C ARG A 80 -3.15 -2.76 8.40
N ALA A 81 -4.24 -3.40 7.99
CA ALA A 81 -5.35 -2.74 7.29
C ALA A 81 -6.03 -1.67 8.15
N LYS A 82 -6.28 -1.94 9.42
CA LYS A 82 -6.88 -0.95 10.35
C LYS A 82 -5.96 0.25 10.58
N ILE A 83 -4.66 0.01 10.73
CA ILE A 83 -3.69 1.09 10.94
C ILE A 83 -3.61 1.98 9.69
N ILE A 84 -3.51 1.39 8.50
CA ILE A 84 -3.48 2.14 7.23
C ILE A 84 -4.79 2.89 7.00
N ALA A 85 -5.93 2.26 7.23
CA ALA A 85 -7.24 2.88 7.06
C ALA A 85 -7.51 4.05 8.03
N ALA A 86 -6.80 4.11 9.14
CA ALA A 86 -6.89 5.20 10.11
C ALA A 86 -6.05 6.43 9.72
N LEU A 87 -5.21 6.34 8.68
CA LEU A 87 -4.41 7.46 8.21
C LEU A 87 -5.24 8.42 7.37
N GLU A 88 -5.13 9.70 7.68
CA GLU A 88 -5.88 10.78 7.02
C GLU A 88 -5.86 10.75 5.48
N PRO A 89 -4.73 10.46 4.79
CA PRO A 89 -4.71 10.47 3.33
C PRO A 89 -5.33 9.24 2.66
N VAL A 90 -5.75 8.22 3.42
CA VAL A 90 -6.24 6.94 2.88
C VAL A 90 -7.75 6.89 2.89
N ASP A 91 -8.35 6.67 1.73
CA ASP A 91 -9.81 6.54 1.57
C ASP A 91 -10.27 5.08 1.60
N TYR A 92 -9.54 4.18 0.93
CA TYR A 92 -9.89 2.76 0.86
C TYR A 92 -8.66 1.86 1.08
N VAL A 93 -8.86 0.76 1.80
CA VAL A 93 -7.86 -0.30 1.98
C VAL A 93 -8.45 -1.61 1.50
N THR A 94 -7.64 -2.39 0.80
CA THR A 94 -8.00 -3.75 0.35
C THR A 94 -6.79 -4.68 0.44
N SER A 95 -6.96 -5.94 0.04
CA SER A 95 -5.88 -6.93 -0.02
C SER A 95 -5.77 -7.59 -1.38
N PHE A 96 -4.60 -8.17 -1.64
CA PHE A 96 -4.37 -9.08 -2.76
C PHE A 96 -3.42 -10.21 -2.33
N ASP A 97 -3.59 -11.38 -2.94
CA ASP A 97 -2.85 -12.61 -2.58
C ASP A 97 -1.67 -12.89 -3.50
N GLU A 98 -1.65 -12.29 -4.68
CA GLU A 98 -0.65 -12.51 -5.71
C GLU A 98 0.71 -11.94 -5.30
N ASP A 99 1.79 -12.45 -5.92
CA ASP A 99 3.15 -12.00 -5.66
C ASP A 99 3.40 -10.58 -6.21
N THR A 100 2.61 -10.18 -7.21
CA THR A 100 2.65 -8.84 -7.80
C THR A 100 1.25 -8.22 -7.84
N PRO A 101 1.12 -6.88 -7.84
CA PRO A 101 -0.17 -6.21 -7.91
C PRO A 101 -0.81 -6.16 -9.31
N ALA A 102 -0.27 -6.87 -10.31
CA ALA A 102 -0.72 -6.77 -11.70
C ALA A 102 -2.22 -7.05 -11.87
N GLU A 103 -2.73 -8.10 -11.21
CA GLU A 103 -4.12 -8.50 -11.31
C GLU A 103 -5.08 -7.46 -10.71
N ILE A 104 -4.80 -7.00 -9.50
CA ILE A 104 -5.65 -6.01 -8.83
C ILE A 104 -5.61 -4.65 -9.56
N ILE A 105 -4.46 -4.26 -10.11
CA ILE A 105 -4.35 -3.04 -10.92
C ILE A 105 -5.22 -3.17 -12.19
N ARG A 106 -5.17 -4.33 -12.86
CA ARG A 106 -6.01 -4.59 -14.04
C ARG A 106 -7.51 -4.57 -13.73
N GLU A 107 -7.91 -5.08 -12.57
CA GLU A 107 -9.32 -5.08 -12.15
C GLU A 107 -9.82 -3.68 -11.79
N LEU A 108 -9.02 -2.92 -11.06
CA LEU A 108 -9.43 -1.63 -10.52
C LEU A 108 -9.21 -0.48 -11.50
N GLN A 109 -8.28 -0.61 -12.45
CA GLN A 109 -7.94 0.40 -13.45
C GLN A 109 -7.82 1.82 -12.87
N PRO A 110 -6.86 2.07 -11.96
CA PRO A 110 -6.72 3.38 -11.34
C PRO A 110 -6.33 4.45 -12.36
N ASP A 111 -6.69 5.70 -12.10
CA ASP A 111 -6.30 6.86 -12.92
C ASP A 111 -4.83 7.21 -12.69
N VAL A 112 -4.33 6.97 -11.47
CA VAL A 112 -2.92 7.19 -11.11
C VAL A 112 -2.41 5.98 -10.34
N LEU A 113 -1.34 5.38 -10.82
CA LEU A 113 -0.57 4.35 -10.12
C LEU A 113 0.67 4.99 -9.51
N VAL A 114 0.81 4.89 -8.19
CA VAL A 114 1.97 5.42 -7.48
C VAL A 114 2.80 4.30 -6.88
N LYS A 115 4.11 4.35 -7.07
CA LYS A 115 5.08 3.45 -6.43
C LYS A 115 6.09 4.26 -5.63
N GLY A 116 6.35 3.81 -4.40
CA GLY A 116 7.38 4.42 -3.54
C GLY A 116 8.73 3.75 -3.75
N GLY A 117 9.76 4.55 -3.97
CA GLY A 117 11.13 4.09 -4.15
C GLY A 117 11.79 4.68 -5.39
N ASP A 118 13.07 4.35 -5.58
CA ASP A 118 13.86 4.78 -6.72
C ASP A 118 13.68 3.83 -7.91
N TYR A 119 12.41 3.52 -8.24
CA TYR A 119 12.07 2.71 -9.40
C TYR A 119 12.09 3.56 -10.67
N THR A 120 12.68 3.01 -11.73
CA THR A 120 12.39 3.50 -13.08
C THR A 120 10.96 3.14 -13.44
N LEU A 121 10.31 3.95 -14.29
CA LEU A 121 8.91 3.70 -14.65
C LEU A 121 8.72 2.32 -15.29
N ASP A 122 9.73 1.81 -16.01
CA ASP A 122 9.70 0.50 -16.68
C ASP A 122 9.69 -0.69 -15.70
N GLU A 123 10.13 -0.48 -14.46
CA GLU A 123 10.13 -1.49 -13.41
C GLU A 123 8.81 -1.55 -12.64
N ILE A 124 7.91 -0.58 -12.84
CA ILE A 124 6.65 -0.52 -12.09
C ILE A 124 5.63 -1.48 -12.69
N VAL A 125 5.32 -2.53 -11.93
CA VAL A 125 4.30 -3.50 -12.30
C VAL A 125 2.94 -2.82 -12.46
N GLY A 126 2.26 -3.10 -13.56
CA GLY A 126 0.95 -2.52 -13.90
C GLY A 126 1.02 -1.24 -14.72
N ARG A 127 2.21 -0.72 -15.02
CA ARG A 127 2.38 0.49 -15.83
C ARG A 127 1.64 0.41 -17.16
N ASP A 128 1.93 -0.62 -17.97
CA ASP A 128 1.33 -0.76 -19.30
C ASP A 128 -0.19 -0.80 -19.24
N THR A 129 -0.74 -1.46 -18.21
CA THR A 129 -2.19 -1.54 -17.97
C THR A 129 -2.79 -0.16 -17.70
N VAL A 130 -2.14 0.63 -16.85
CA VAL A 130 -2.64 1.96 -16.45
C VAL A 130 -2.49 2.95 -17.61
N GLU A 131 -1.34 2.98 -18.28
CA GLU A 131 -1.10 3.88 -19.42
C GLU A 131 -2.01 3.54 -20.62
N ALA A 132 -2.26 2.26 -20.90
CA ALA A 132 -3.19 1.82 -21.96
C ALA A 132 -4.63 2.25 -21.68
N ALA A 133 -5.02 2.41 -20.41
CA ALA A 133 -6.32 2.94 -20.01
C ALA A 133 -6.36 4.48 -19.94
N GLY A 134 -5.28 5.17 -20.29
CA GLY A 134 -5.16 6.62 -20.25
C GLY A 134 -4.76 7.19 -18.89
N GLY A 135 -4.36 6.34 -17.95
CA GLY A 135 -3.87 6.74 -16.63
C GLY A 135 -2.41 7.16 -16.62
N VAL A 136 -1.92 7.52 -15.45
CA VAL A 136 -0.56 8.02 -15.22
C VAL A 136 0.14 7.15 -14.18
N VAL A 137 1.45 6.91 -14.37
CA VAL A 137 2.29 6.17 -13.43
C VAL A 137 3.37 7.08 -12.88
N LEU A 138 3.52 7.08 -11.55
CA LEU A 138 4.46 7.94 -10.84
C LEU A 138 5.33 7.12 -9.88
N SER A 139 6.63 7.43 -9.86
CA SER A 139 7.55 7.01 -8.80
C SER A 139 7.74 8.17 -7.83
N ILE A 140 7.47 7.93 -6.55
CA ILE A 140 7.70 8.91 -5.48
C ILE A 140 8.92 8.46 -4.69
N PRO A 141 9.97 9.29 -4.56
CA PRO A 141 11.15 8.95 -3.77
C PRO A 141 10.77 8.65 -2.31
N LEU A 142 11.35 7.59 -1.75
CA LEU A 142 11.22 7.33 -0.32
C LEU A 142 12.11 8.29 0.46
N VAL A 143 11.66 8.65 1.66
CA VAL A 143 12.47 9.50 2.56
C VAL A 143 13.63 8.67 3.08
N GLU A 144 14.86 9.11 2.84
CA GLU A 144 16.06 8.44 3.34
C GLU A 144 16.06 8.31 4.87
N GLY A 145 16.64 7.22 5.37
CA GLY A 145 16.77 6.97 6.81
C GLY A 145 15.53 6.39 7.48
N PHE A 146 14.50 6.01 6.72
CA PHE A 146 13.30 5.37 7.26
C PHE A 146 12.99 4.07 6.50
N SER A 147 13.21 2.94 7.17
CA SER A 147 12.77 1.63 6.67
C SER A 147 12.24 0.76 7.82
N SER A 148 11.36 -0.20 7.50
CA SER A 148 10.90 -1.17 8.49
C SER A 148 12.06 -1.99 9.07
N THR A 149 13.12 -2.23 8.29
CA THR A 149 14.35 -2.89 8.73
C THR A 149 15.06 -2.07 9.78
N ASP A 150 15.17 -0.75 9.62
CA ASP A 150 15.79 0.14 10.61
C ASP A 150 15.00 0.16 11.92
N VAL A 151 13.68 0.14 11.86
CA VAL A 151 12.83 0.04 13.07
C VAL A 151 13.11 -1.28 13.79
N ILE A 152 13.14 -2.40 13.08
CA ILE A 152 13.46 -3.72 13.64
C ILE A 152 14.85 -3.71 14.28
N ASN A 153 15.85 -3.20 13.60
CA ASN A 153 17.24 -3.15 14.10
C ASN A 153 17.33 -2.30 15.38
N ARG A 154 16.62 -1.17 15.46
CA ARG A 154 16.55 -0.35 16.69
C ARG A 154 15.91 -1.12 17.85
N ILE A 155 14.82 -1.86 17.59
CA ILE A 155 14.15 -2.70 18.62
C ILE A 155 15.12 -3.76 19.13
N VAL A 156 15.80 -4.49 18.24
CA VAL A 156 16.76 -5.52 18.60
C VAL A 156 17.92 -4.94 19.42
N ALA A 157 18.47 -3.81 18.99
CA ALA A 157 19.56 -3.12 19.71
C ALA A 157 19.11 -2.66 21.10
N ALA A 158 17.92 -2.11 21.24
CA ALA A 158 17.36 -1.64 22.52
C ALA A 158 17.05 -2.80 23.47
N SER A 159 16.73 -3.99 22.94
CA SER A 159 16.42 -5.20 23.72
C SER A 159 17.68 -5.94 24.23
N GLY A 160 18.89 -5.43 23.94
CA GLY A 160 20.16 -6.04 24.40
C GLY A 160 20.42 -7.45 23.86
N GLY A 161 19.80 -7.82 22.72
CA GLY A 161 19.94 -9.16 22.12
C GLY A 161 19.34 -10.32 22.95
N GLY A 162 18.61 -10.00 24.01
CA GLY A 162 17.90 -10.99 24.83
C GLY A 162 16.49 -11.25 24.28
N THR A 163 16.09 -12.53 24.26
CA THR A 163 14.71 -12.94 23.95
C THR A 163 13.76 -12.23 24.92
N PRO A 164 12.65 -11.62 24.47
CA PRO A 164 11.66 -11.04 25.40
C PRO A 164 11.17 -12.14 26.33
N SER A 165 11.39 -11.99 27.63
CA SER A 165 10.71 -12.80 28.64
C SER A 165 9.20 -12.49 28.56
N LYS A 166 8.40 -13.55 28.61
CA LYS A 166 6.95 -13.60 28.48
C LYS A 166 6.22 -12.52 29.30
#